data_7b82ba83c3e155c37a56eb457e7e8dea
#
_entry.id   7b82ba83c3e155c37a56eb457e7e8dea
#
_cell.length_a   1.000
_cell.length_b   1.000
_cell.length_c   1.000
_cell.angle_alpha   90.00
_cell.angle_beta   90.00
_cell.angle_gamma   90.00
#
_symmetry.space_group_name_H-M   'P 1'
#
loop_
_entity.id
_entity.type
_entity.pdbx_description
1 polymer ?
#
loop_
_entity_poly.entity_id
_entity_poly.type
_entity_poly.pdbx_seq_one_letter_code
_entity_poly.pdbx_strand_id
1 'polypeptide(L)'
;MKKTVVFDFDGVIHSYTSGWKGASVIPDPPVPGIKEAISDIRCAGYEVVVVSTRCATIEGHGAVRAWLIDNEIEVDAVKMEKPPAIVYIDDRAICFDGEPDNLLDKISGFAPWYANPAKTNADRKS
;
A
#
# COMPACT_ATOMS: atom_id res chain seq x y z
N MET A 1 -23.89 -5.45 0.11
CA MET A 1 -22.50 -5.77 0.46
C MET A 1 -21.57 -4.61 0.15
N LYS A 2 -20.62 -4.37 1.03
CA LYS A 2 -19.62 -3.34 0.79
C LYS A 2 -18.68 -3.76 -0.34
N LYS A 3 -18.30 -2.82 -1.18
CA LYS A 3 -17.24 -3.02 -2.17
C LYS A 3 -15.89 -2.93 -1.48
N THR A 4 -14.95 -3.74 -1.92
CA THR A 4 -13.63 -3.86 -1.30
C THR A 4 -12.60 -3.04 -2.06
N VAL A 5 -11.79 -2.30 -1.32
CA VAL A 5 -10.60 -1.61 -1.79
C VAL A 5 -9.40 -2.26 -1.12
N VAL A 6 -8.44 -2.71 -1.90
CA VAL A 6 -7.23 -3.37 -1.39
C VAL A 6 -6.06 -2.39 -1.44
N PHE A 7 -5.37 -2.26 -0.31
CA PHE A 7 -4.15 -1.46 -0.20
C PHE A 7 -2.95 -2.40 -0.02
N ASP A 8 -1.92 -2.21 -0.83
CA ASP A 8 -0.60 -2.74 -0.50
C ASP A 8 -0.09 -2.01 0.75
N PHE A 9 0.85 -2.62 1.47
CA PHE A 9 1.34 -2.06 2.73
C PHE A 9 2.63 -1.25 2.54
N ASP A 10 3.73 -1.91 2.18
CA ASP A 10 5.02 -1.22 1.99
C ASP A 10 4.97 -0.34 0.74
N GLY A 11 5.35 0.92 0.90
CA GLY A 11 5.32 1.89 -0.19
C GLY A 11 3.96 2.51 -0.48
N VAL A 12 2.92 2.15 0.26
CA VAL A 12 1.56 2.70 0.13
C VAL A 12 1.07 3.25 1.47
N ILE A 13 1.04 2.42 2.50
CA ILE A 13 0.65 2.83 3.87
C ILE A 13 1.90 3.12 4.70
N HIS A 14 2.82 2.16 4.77
CA HIS A 14 4.15 2.31 5.36
C HIS A 14 5.03 3.01 4.33
N SER A 15 5.68 4.11 4.71
CA SER A 15 6.46 4.91 3.74
C SER A 15 7.63 4.14 3.12
N TYR A 16 8.15 3.15 3.84
CA TYR A 16 9.15 2.21 3.33
C TYR A 16 10.48 2.89 2.93
N THR A 17 10.76 4.04 3.51
CA THR A 17 11.95 4.85 3.17
C THR A 17 13.25 4.14 3.55
N SER A 18 13.22 3.30 4.58
CA SER A 18 14.39 2.52 5.02
C SER A 18 14.58 1.21 4.23
N GLY A 19 13.63 0.84 3.38
CA GLY A 19 13.67 -0.42 2.64
C GLY A 19 13.37 -1.64 3.52
N TRP A 20 13.67 -2.81 2.99
CA TRP A 20 13.37 -4.08 3.67
C TRP A 20 14.38 -4.38 4.76
N LYS A 21 13.89 -4.58 5.99
CA LYS A 21 14.70 -4.92 7.16
C LYS A 21 14.25 -6.22 7.82
N GLY A 22 13.39 -6.99 7.18
CA GLY A 22 12.79 -8.20 7.72
C GLY A 22 11.28 -8.06 7.84
N ALA A 23 10.57 -9.19 7.82
CA ALA A 23 9.10 -9.20 7.78
C ALA A 23 8.46 -8.53 9.01
N SER A 24 9.09 -8.64 10.17
CA SER A 24 8.55 -8.08 11.42
C SER A 24 9.15 -6.72 11.79
N VAL A 25 10.03 -6.16 10.96
CA VAL A 25 10.68 -4.86 11.21
C VAL A 25 10.08 -3.81 10.29
N ILE A 26 9.30 -2.90 10.87
CA ILE A 26 8.55 -1.88 10.13
C ILE A 26 8.94 -0.51 10.71
N PRO A 27 10.11 0.04 10.28
CA PRO A 27 10.74 1.15 11.00
C PRO A 27 10.23 2.54 10.62
N ASP A 28 9.52 2.68 9.51
CA ASP A 28 9.24 4.00 8.96
C ASP A 28 7.83 4.48 9.31
N PRO A 29 7.56 5.79 9.18
CA PRO A 29 6.24 6.33 9.45
C PRO A 29 5.25 6.03 8.32
N PRO A 30 3.95 6.27 8.56
CA PRO A 30 2.96 6.23 7.49
C PRO A 30 3.27 7.26 6.41
N VAL A 31 2.83 6.95 5.19
CA VAL A 31 2.81 7.95 4.12
C VAL A 31 1.94 9.12 4.57
N PRO A 32 2.40 10.37 4.43
CA PRO A 32 1.60 11.53 4.85
C PRO A 32 0.23 11.55 4.20
N GLY A 33 -0.81 11.68 5.01
CA GLY A 33 -2.19 11.73 4.54
C GLY A 33 -2.87 10.37 4.36
N ILE A 34 -2.14 9.26 4.49
CA ILE A 34 -2.73 7.92 4.22
C ILE A 34 -3.78 7.54 5.27
N LYS A 35 -3.56 7.91 6.52
CA LYS A 35 -4.52 7.64 7.59
C LYS A 35 -5.87 8.27 7.29
N GLU A 36 -5.87 9.54 6.92
CA GLU A 36 -7.06 10.30 6.59
C GLU A 36 -7.73 9.76 5.34
N ALA A 37 -6.94 9.42 4.33
CA ALA A 37 -7.47 8.83 3.09
C ALA A 37 -8.19 7.51 3.34
N ILE A 38 -7.61 6.62 4.16
CA ILE A 38 -8.23 5.35 4.51
C ILE A 38 -9.51 5.59 5.32
N SER A 39 -9.47 6.51 6.26
CA SER A 39 -10.65 6.87 7.05
C SER A 39 -11.78 7.38 6.15
N ASP A 40 -11.48 8.25 5.20
CA ASP A 40 -12.47 8.79 4.26
C ASP A 40 -13.07 7.69 3.39
N ILE A 41 -12.25 6.76 2.92
CA ILE A 41 -12.69 5.63 2.10
C ILE A 41 -13.64 4.75 2.90
N ARG A 42 -13.30 4.43 4.15
CA ARG A 42 -14.17 3.63 5.02
C ARG A 42 -15.47 4.36 5.33
N CYS A 43 -15.41 5.66 5.59
CA CYS A 43 -16.60 6.48 5.83
C CYS A 43 -17.51 6.54 4.60
N ALA A 44 -16.95 6.43 3.40
CA ALA A 44 -17.74 6.36 2.18
C ALA A 44 -18.42 5.01 1.96
N GLY A 45 -18.19 4.04 2.84
CA GLY A 45 -18.87 2.74 2.81
C GLY A 45 -18.07 1.60 2.18
N TYR A 46 -16.80 1.82 1.86
CA TYR A 46 -15.94 0.77 1.32
C TYR A 46 -15.32 -0.07 2.45
N GLU A 47 -15.08 -1.34 2.14
CA GLU A 47 -14.27 -2.20 2.98
C GLU A 47 -12.80 -2.02 2.58
N VAL A 48 -11.92 -1.80 3.55
CA VAL A 48 -10.49 -1.63 3.30
C VAL A 48 -9.74 -2.87 3.79
N VAL A 49 -9.05 -3.54 2.87
CA VAL A 49 -8.22 -4.71 3.16
C VAL A 49 -6.77 -4.36 2.85
N VAL A 50 -5.90 -4.60 3.81
CA VAL A 50 -4.45 -4.43 3.65
C VAL A 50 -3.84 -5.76 3.28
N VAL A 51 -2.98 -5.78 2.26
CA VAL A 51 -2.31 -7.00 1.79
C VAL A 51 -0.81 -6.79 1.86
N SER A 52 -0.11 -7.77 2.44
CA SER A 52 1.35 -7.72 2.54
C SER A 52 1.92 -9.13 2.57
N THR A 53 3.02 -9.34 1.86
CA THR A 53 3.79 -10.59 1.94
C THR A 53 4.43 -10.79 3.31
N ARG A 54 4.53 -9.73 4.14
CA ARG A 54 4.94 -9.85 5.54
C ARG A 54 4.05 -10.82 6.31
N CYS A 55 2.80 -10.94 5.89
CA CYS A 55 1.80 -11.82 6.51
C CYS A 55 2.02 -13.31 6.23
N ALA A 56 3.05 -13.67 5.44
CA ALA A 56 3.42 -15.07 5.24
C ALA A 56 3.92 -15.73 6.52
N THR A 57 4.34 -14.96 7.50
CA THR A 57 4.72 -15.45 8.83
C THR A 57 3.79 -14.88 9.89
N ILE A 58 3.63 -15.59 11.00
CA ILE A 58 2.82 -15.11 12.13
C ILE A 58 3.42 -13.83 12.69
N GLU A 59 4.75 -13.76 12.81
CA GLU A 59 5.46 -12.60 13.33
C GLU A 59 5.26 -11.38 12.44
N GLY A 60 5.36 -11.56 11.12
CA GLY A 60 5.17 -10.47 10.16
C GLY A 60 3.72 -9.98 10.15
N HIS A 61 2.76 -10.88 10.18
CA HIS A 61 1.34 -10.53 10.25
C HIS A 61 1.05 -9.73 11.53
N GLY A 62 1.55 -10.21 12.67
CA GLY A 62 1.40 -9.52 13.95
C GLY A 62 2.05 -8.14 13.94
N ALA A 63 3.22 -8.02 13.30
CA ALA A 63 3.92 -6.73 13.20
C ALA A 63 3.14 -5.71 12.38
N VAL A 64 2.56 -6.13 11.24
CA VAL A 64 1.72 -5.24 10.42
C VAL A 64 0.51 -4.75 11.22
N ARG A 65 -0.18 -5.66 11.90
CA ARG A 65 -1.35 -5.29 12.71
C ARG A 65 -0.97 -4.33 13.83
N ALA A 66 0.12 -4.61 14.56
CA ALA A 66 0.59 -3.75 15.64
C ALA A 66 0.98 -2.36 15.11
N TRP A 67 1.67 -2.31 13.98
CA TRP A 67 2.07 -1.04 13.36
C TRP A 67 0.84 -0.19 12.98
N LEU A 68 -0.18 -0.83 12.40
CA LEU A 68 -1.43 -0.13 12.05
C LEU A 68 -2.13 0.42 13.30
N ILE A 69 -2.19 -0.37 14.36
CA ILE A 69 -2.79 0.04 15.63
C ILE A 69 -2.01 1.21 16.24
N ASP A 70 -0.68 1.10 16.28
CA ASP A 70 0.18 2.13 16.87
C ASP A 70 0.08 3.45 16.12
N ASN A 71 -0.18 3.41 14.82
CA ASN A 71 -0.36 4.61 14.00
C ASN A 71 -1.83 5.02 13.86
N GLU A 72 -2.72 4.35 14.58
CA GLU A 72 -4.16 4.66 14.61
C GLU A 72 -4.81 4.59 13.23
N ILE A 73 -4.37 3.64 12.40
CA ILE A 73 -4.94 3.38 11.09
C ILE A 73 -5.86 2.18 11.19
N GLU A 74 -7.16 2.43 11.08
CA GLU A 74 -8.17 1.39 11.20
C GLU A 74 -8.50 0.80 9.83
N VAL A 75 -8.43 -0.52 9.72
CA VAL A 75 -8.73 -1.26 8.50
C VAL A 75 -9.62 -2.45 8.82
N ASP A 76 -10.28 -3.01 7.81
CA ASP A 76 -11.22 -4.12 8.02
C ASP A 76 -10.54 -5.47 8.09
N ALA A 77 -9.43 -5.66 7.39
CA ALA A 77 -8.68 -6.91 7.43
C ALA A 77 -7.24 -6.71 6.98
N VAL A 78 -6.36 -7.61 7.42
CA VAL A 78 -4.95 -7.69 6.99
C VAL A 78 -4.72 -9.12 6.50
N LYS A 79 -4.28 -9.27 5.25
CA LYS A 79 -4.14 -10.58 4.60
C LYS A 79 -2.82 -10.70 3.85
N MET A 80 -2.42 -11.94 3.57
CA MET A 80 -1.27 -12.23 2.70
C MET A 80 -1.67 -12.18 1.22
N GLU A 81 -2.84 -12.69 0.89
CA GLU A 81 -3.31 -12.80 -0.49
C GLU A 81 -4.36 -11.74 -0.83
N LYS A 82 -4.30 -11.24 -2.05
CA LYS A 82 -5.26 -10.24 -2.53
C LYS A 82 -6.63 -10.88 -2.73
N PRO A 83 -7.66 -10.41 -2.01
CA PRO A 83 -9.03 -10.83 -2.28
C PRO A 83 -9.57 -10.13 -3.53
N PRO A 84 -10.70 -10.61 -4.09
CA PRO A 84 -11.40 -9.85 -5.12
C PRO A 84 -11.75 -8.44 -4.61
N ALA A 85 -11.54 -7.44 -5.45
CA ALA A 85 -11.78 -6.06 -5.08
C ALA A 85 -12.13 -5.23 -6.31
N ILE A 86 -12.70 -4.05 -6.09
CA ILE A 86 -13.00 -3.13 -7.19
C ILE A 86 -11.75 -2.38 -7.66
N VAL A 87 -10.77 -2.24 -6.76
CA VAL A 87 -9.50 -1.55 -7.08
C VAL A 87 -8.41 -2.01 -6.13
N TYR A 88 -7.18 -2.04 -6.65
CA TYR A 88 -5.98 -2.36 -5.88
C TYR A 88 -5.06 -1.15 -5.92
N ILE A 89 -4.67 -0.65 -4.73
CA ILE A 89 -3.77 0.49 -4.58
C ILE A 89 -2.40 -0.07 -4.21
N ASP A 90 -1.45 0.06 -5.14
CA ASP A 90 -0.16 -0.62 -5.09
C ASP A 90 0.93 0.29 -5.65
N ASP A 91 2.12 0.23 -5.06
CA ASP A 91 3.28 1.03 -5.47
C ASP A 91 4.05 0.43 -6.64
N ARG A 92 3.82 -0.84 -6.96
CA ARG A 92 4.53 -1.59 -8.02
C ARG A 92 3.55 -2.21 -8.99
N ALA A 93 2.71 -1.38 -9.59
CA ALA A 93 1.72 -1.83 -10.53
C ALA A 93 1.69 -0.93 -11.76
N ILE A 94 1.41 -1.55 -12.90
CA ILE A 94 1.11 -0.85 -14.13
C ILE A 94 -0.37 -1.07 -14.38
N CYS A 95 -1.13 0.02 -14.44
CA CYS A 95 -2.55 -0.08 -14.78
C CYS A 95 -2.65 -0.36 -16.29
N PHE A 96 -3.17 -1.54 -16.64
CA PHE A 96 -3.27 -1.93 -18.04
C PHE A 96 -4.32 -1.07 -18.75
N ASP A 97 -3.90 -0.43 -19.84
CA ASP A 97 -4.73 0.49 -20.61
C ASP A 97 -5.39 -0.16 -21.83
N GLY A 98 -5.27 -1.48 -21.98
CA GLY A 98 -5.79 -2.21 -23.12
C GLY A 98 -4.82 -2.30 -24.31
N GLU A 99 -3.63 -1.71 -24.20
CA GLU A 99 -2.63 -1.65 -25.27
C GLU A 99 -1.41 -2.49 -24.90
N PRO A 100 -1.36 -3.79 -25.31
CA PRO A 100 -0.24 -4.65 -24.90
C PRO A 100 1.09 -4.28 -25.57
N ASP A 101 1.07 -3.59 -26.71
CA ASP A 101 2.28 -3.30 -27.47
C ASP A 101 3.25 -2.39 -26.72
N ASN A 102 2.77 -1.59 -25.77
CA ASN A 102 3.62 -0.66 -25.02
C ASN A 102 4.06 -1.20 -23.66
N LEU A 103 3.73 -2.45 -23.31
CA LEU A 103 4.03 -3.02 -21.99
C LEU A 103 5.53 -3.12 -21.74
N LEU A 104 6.31 -3.54 -22.73
CA LEU A 104 7.76 -3.66 -22.55
C LEU A 104 8.40 -2.32 -22.18
N ASP A 105 7.99 -1.25 -22.86
CA ASP A 105 8.49 0.10 -22.57
C ASP A 105 8.08 0.56 -21.18
N LYS A 106 6.84 0.29 -20.79
CA LYS A 106 6.34 0.64 -19.46
C LYS A 106 7.10 -0.12 -18.37
N ILE A 107 7.40 -1.40 -18.60
CA ILE A 107 8.17 -2.21 -17.65
C ILE A 107 9.58 -1.66 -17.52
N SER A 108 10.23 -1.37 -18.65
CA SER A 108 11.61 -0.86 -18.67
C SER A 108 11.74 0.50 -17.99
N GLY A 109 10.71 1.35 -18.12
CA GLY A 109 10.71 2.70 -17.54
C GLY A 109 10.08 2.77 -16.17
N PHE A 110 9.62 1.64 -15.63
CA PHE A 110 8.90 1.66 -14.36
C PHE A 110 9.82 1.99 -13.18
N ALA A 111 9.33 2.86 -12.28
CA ALA A 111 9.93 3.08 -10.97
C ALA A 111 8.79 3.40 -9.99
N PRO A 112 8.84 2.87 -8.76
CA PRO A 112 7.85 3.27 -7.74
C PRO A 112 8.07 4.74 -7.35
N TRP A 113 7.01 5.36 -6.81
CA TRP A 113 7.05 6.80 -6.51
C TRP A 113 8.20 7.21 -5.58
N TYR A 114 8.54 6.36 -4.62
CA TYR A 114 9.59 6.65 -3.64
C TYR A 114 11.02 6.52 -4.20
N ALA A 115 11.17 5.98 -5.39
CA ALA A 115 12.48 5.90 -6.06
C ALA A 115 12.87 7.22 -6.73
N ASN A 116 11.96 8.23 -6.76
CA ASN A 116 12.23 9.56 -7.30
C ASN A 116 12.10 10.59 -6.17
N PRO A 117 13.23 11.02 -5.55
CA PRO A 117 13.18 11.96 -4.44
C PRO A 117 12.52 13.30 -4.78
N ALA A 118 12.72 13.82 -5.98
CA ALA A 118 12.11 15.08 -6.40
C ALA A 118 10.59 14.96 -6.46
N LYS A 119 10.07 13.91 -7.06
CA LYS A 119 8.64 13.65 -7.14
C LYS A 119 8.05 13.44 -5.74
N THR A 120 8.74 12.68 -4.88
CA THR A 120 8.31 12.43 -3.51
C THR A 120 8.12 13.74 -2.76
N ASN A 121 9.08 14.67 -2.87
CA ASN A 121 9.00 15.96 -2.20
C ASN A 121 7.88 16.83 -2.79
N ALA A 122 7.72 16.86 -4.10
CA ALA A 122 6.68 17.63 -4.77
C ALA A 122 5.28 17.12 -4.38
N ASP A 123 5.09 15.83 -4.37
CA ASP A 123 3.79 15.20 -4.03
C ASP A 123 3.39 15.50 -2.57
N ARG A 124 4.36 15.57 -1.66
CA ARG A 124 4.09 15.89 -0.26
C ARG A 124 3.65 17.32 -0.03
N LYS A 125 4.00 18.21 -0.93
CA LYS A 125 3.64 19.64 -0.83
C LYS A 125 2.27 19.94 -1.42
N SER A 126 1.77 19.06 -2.24
CA SER A 126 0.45 19.20 -2.85
C SER A 126 -0.59 18.39 -2.09
#